data_f72140735ea7e6f52bda1ccd3db2fbe3
#
_entry.id   f72140735ea7e6f52bda1ccd3db2fbe3
#
_cell.length_a   1.000
_cell.length_b   1.000
_cell.length_c   1.000
_cell.angle_alpha   90.00
_cell.angle_beta   90.00
_cell.angle_gamma   90.00
#
_symmetry.space_group_name_H-M   'P 1'
#
loop_
_entity.id
_entity.type
_entity.pdbx_description
1 polymer ?
#
loop_
_entity_poly.entity_id
_entity_poly.type
_entity_poly.pdbx_seq_one_letter_code
_entity_poly.pdbx_strand_id
1 'polypeptide(L)'
;IAMNAQDLHRHKVRADLGISYEEDVLRLVDVFRERGFLVNWVVVTQMDEENTLAQAFIDRLERLGLRVAKHRTIPGYPTNVSRIVSDEGFGLNEYVETERDVVVLTAPGPGSGKLATCLSQIYHDFKRGIQSGYAKFETFPIWNLPLEHPVNLAYESATVSYTHLRA
;
A
#
# COMPACT_ATOMS: atom_id res chain seq x y z
N ILE A 1 3.37 0.15 5.59
CA ILE A 1 3.64 -0.97 4.66
C ILE A 1 2.31 -1.60 4.30
N ALA A 2 2.07 -1.93 3.01
CA ALA A 2 0.86 -2.63 2.59
C ALA A 2 1.13 -4.12 2.35
N MET A 3 0.17 -4.97 2.74
CA MET A 3 0.20 -6.42 2.54
C MET A 3 -1.18 -6.90 2.08
N ASN A 4 -1.22 -7.73 1.02
CA ASN A 4 -2.46 -8.30 0.54
C ASN A 4 -2.81 -9.58 1.31
N ALA A 5 -4.00 -9.66 1.89
CA ALA A 5 -4.48 -10.83 2.62
C ALA A 5 -4.50 -12.10 1.75
N GLN A 6 -4.78 -11.97 0.46
CA GLN A 6 -4.76 -13.12 -0.47
C GLN A 6 -3.35 -13.65 -0.73
N ASP A 7 -2.32 -12.80 -0.65
CA ASP A 7 -0.92 -13.23 -0.81
C ASP A 7 -0.45 -14.07 0.41
N LEU A 8 -1.00 -13.80 1.61
CA LEU A 8 -0.81 -14.67 2.79
C LEU A 8 -1.38 -16.07 2.55
N HIS A 9 -2.61 -16.15 2.06
CA HIS A 9 -3.26 -17.43 1.78
C HIS A 9 -2.52 -18.24 0.71
N ARG A 10 -1.92 -17.57 -0.28
CA ARG A 10 -1.14 -18.19 -1.36
C ARG A 10 0.30 -18.52 -0.96
N HIS A 11 0.72 -18.23 0.26
CA HIS A 11 2.11 -18.35 0.71
C HIS A 11 3.12 -17.75 -0.28
N LYS A 12 2.80 -16.54 -0.77
CA LYS A 12 3.57 -15.90 -1.83
C LYS A 12 4.98 -15.57 -1.35
N VAL A 13 5.96 -15.90 -2.19
CA VAL A 13 7.39 -15.75 -1.91
C VAL A 13 8.00 -14.66 -2.79
N ARG A 14 8.90 -13.88 -2.23
CA ARG A 14 9.80 -13.00 -2.96
C ARG A 14 10.91 -13.81 -3.61
N ALA A 15 10.88 -13.90 -4.95
CA ALA A 15 11.82 -14.73 -5.69
C ALA A 15 13.30 -14.30 -5.54
N ASP A 16 13.54 -12.99 -5.36
CA ASP A 16 14.87 -12.41 -5.20
C ASP A 16 15.50 -12.67 -3.83
N LEU A 17 14.68 -12.85 -2.79
CA LEU A 17 15.13 -13.09 -1.42
C LEU A 17 14.83 -14.50 -0.90
N GLY A 18 13.97 -15.25 -1.57
CA GLY A 18 13.55 -16.58 -1.14
C GLY A 18 12.73 -16.63 0.16
N ILE A 19 12.18 -15.49 0.60
CA ILE A 19 11.37 -15.37 1.82
C ILE A 19 9.91 -15.13 1.49
N SER A 20 9.00 -15.50 2.41
CA SER A 20 7.58 -15.21 2.25
C SER A 20 7.31 -13.70 2.30
N TYR A 21 6.18 -13.27 1.70
CA TYR A 21 5.76 -11.86 1.80
C TYR A 21 5.50 -11.46 3.25
N GLU A 22 5.04 -12.36 4.08
CA GLU A 22 4.84 -12.17 5.52
C GLU A 22 6.17 -11.83 6.22
N GLU A 23 7.21 -12.64 5.96
CA GLU A 23 8.55 -12.40 6.49
C GLU A 23 9.15 -11.11 5.93
N ASP A 24 8.89 -10.80 4.67
CA ASP A 24 9.39 -9.57 4.06
C ASP A 24 8.73 -8.31 4.65
N VAL A 25 7.46 -8.35 5.05
CA VAL A 25 6.84 -7.23 5.81
C VAL A 25 7.62 -6.96 7.09
N LEU A 26 7.93 -7.99 7.87
CA LEU A 26 8.69 -7.85 9.11
C LEU A 26 10.10 -7.33 8.84
N ARG A 27 10.79 -7.90 7.87
CA ARG A 27 12.11 -7.42 7.43
C ARG A 27 12.08 -5.95 7.00
N LEU A 28 11.06 -5.52 6.26
CA LEU A 28 10.91 -4.11 5.84
C LEU A 28 10.70 -3.20 7.06
N VAL A 29 9.92 -3.63 8.05
CA VAL A 29 9.75 -2.87 9.30
C VAL A 29 11.10 -2.65 9.97
N ASP A 30 11.89 -3.71 10.14
CA ASP A 30 13.19 -3.64 10.80
C ASP A 30 14.18 -2.77 10.02
N VAL A 31 14.34 -3.02 8.72
CA VAL A 31 15.25 -2.26 7.84
C VAL A 31 14.94 -0.76 7.82
N PHE A 32 13.67 -0.38 7.81
CA PHE A 32 13.31 1.04 7.82
C PHE A 32 13.49 1.66 9.21
N ARG A 33 13.17 0.94 10.29
CA ARG A 33 13.41 1.40 11.66
C ARG A 33 14.90 1.60 11.94
N GLU A 34 15.75 0.68 11.51
CA GLU A 34 17.22 0.80 11.60
C GLU A 34 17.77 2.02 10.87
N ARG A 35 17.09 2.46 9.81
CA ARG A 35 17.43 3.69 9.06
C ARG A 35 16.81 4.96 9.65
N GLY A 36 16.15 4.88 10.79
CA GLY A 36 15.55 6.02 11.48
C GLY A 36 14.16 6.44 10.96
N PHE A 37 13.53 5.64 10.12
CA PHE A 37 12.15 5.92 9.68
C PHE A 37 11.14 5.49 10.74
N LEU A 38 10.09 6.30 10.89
CA LEU A 38 8.94 5.93 11.70
C LEU A 38 8.09 4.90 10.94
N VAL A 39 8.10 3.66 11.41
CA VAL A 39 7.28 2.57 10.87
C VAL A 39 6.43 1.99 11.99
N ASN A 40 5.16 2.38 12.05
CA ASN A 40 4.22 1.97 13.08
C ASN A 40 2.90 1.42 12.51
N TRP A 41 2.70 1.47 11.18
CA TRP A 41 1.49 0.99 10.55
C TRP A 41 1.76 -0.06 9.46
N VAL A 42 0.93 -1.10 9.48
CA VAL A 42 0.76 -2.04 8.36
C VAL A 42 -0.68 -1.99 7.89
N VAL A 43 -0.91 -1.91 6.59
CA VAL A 43 -2.25 -1.96 6.00
C VAL A 43 -2.44 -3.33 5.38
N VAL A 44 -3.38 -4.10 5.89
CA VAL A 44 -3.75 -5.40 5.32
C VAL A 44 -4.92 -5.16 4.36
N THR A 45 -4.63 -5.31 3.05
CA THR A 45 -5.59 -5.05 1.97
C THR A 45 -6.30 -6.33 1.53
N GLN A 46 -7.43 -6.18 0.84
CA GLN A 46 -8.28 -7.28 0.38
C GLN A 46 -8.66 -8.24 1.52
N MET A 47 -8.92 -7.63 2.69
CA MET A 47 -9.31 -8.37 3.87
C MET A 47 -10.77 -8.81 3.77
N ASP A 48 -10.99 -10.12 3.93
CA ASP A 48 -12.30 -10.72 4.11
C ASP A 48 -12.42 -11.19 5.56
N GLU A 49 -13.62 -11.14 6.14
CA GLU A 49 -13.86 -11.48 7.55
C GLU A 49 -13.53 -12.94 7.88
N GLU A 50 -13.62 -13.82 6.89
CA GLU A 50 -13.34 -15.25 7.04
C GLU A 50 -11.86 -15.64 6.89
N ASN A 51 -10.97 -14.68 6.58
CA ASN A 51 -9.56 -14.95 6.35
C ASN A 51 -8.79 -15.11 7.67
N THR A 52 -8.79 -16.32 8.22
CA THR A 52 -8.14 -16.66 9.50
C THR A 52 -6.63 -16.50 9.46
N LEU A 53 -5.97 -16.75 8.31
CA LEU A 53 -4.51 -16.56 8.17
C LEU A 53 -4.16 -15.07 8.23
N ALA A 54 -4.94 -14.22 7.56
CA ALA A 54 -4.73 -12.78 7.64
C ALA A 54 -4.98 -12.26 9.07
N GLN A 55 -5.98 -12.78 9.77
CA GLN A 55 -6.21 -12.40 11.17
C GLN A 55 -5.06 -12.85 12.06
N ALA A 56 -4.55 -14.06 11.92
CA ALA A 56 -3.38 -14.52 12.68
C ALA A 56 -2.12 -13.67 12.42
N PHE A 57 -1.94 -13.21 11.18
CA PHE A 57 -0.86 -12.29 10.83
C PHE A 57 -1.06 -10.91 11.47
N ILE A 58 -2.27 -10.39 11.47
CA ILE A 58 -2.62 -9.13 12.15
C ILE A 58 -2.29 -9.23 13.64
N ASP A 59 -2.75 -10.29 14.31
CA ASP A 59 -2.50 -10.53 15.73
C ASP A 59 -0.99 -10.60 16.05
N ARG A 60 -0.20 -11.15 15.11
CA ARG A 60 1.26 -11.19 15.22
C ARG A 60 1.86 -9.79 15.12
N LEU A 61 1.43 -8.97 14.16
CA LEU A 61 1.90 -7.59 13.98
C LEU A 61 1.59 -6.73 15.22
N GLU A 62 0.38 -6.85 15.76
CA GLU A 62 -0.06 -6.11 16.94
C GLU A 62 0.76 -6.50 18.18
N ARG A 63 1.08 -7.80 18.37
CA ARG A 63 1.99 -8.25 19.44
C ARG A 63 3.42 -7.70 19.29
N LEU A 64 3.85 -7.37 18.07
CA LEU A 64 5.13 -6.71 17.79
C LEU A 64 5.06 -5.18 17.93
N GLY A 65 3.93 -4.64 18.42
CA GLY A 65 3.73 -3.21 18.64
C GLY A 65 3.44 -2.40 17.37
N LEU A 66 3.02 -3.06 16.29
CA LEU A 66 2.57 -2.40 15.08
C LEU A 66 1.06 -2.17 15.13
N ARG A 67 0.61 -1.03 14.64
CA ARG A 67 -0.81 -0.77 14.38
C ARG A 67 -1.18 -1.35 13.02
N VAL A 68 -2.37 -1.92 12.91
CA VAL A 68 -2.85 -2.48 11.65
C VAL A 68 -4.14 -1.79 11.21
N ALA A 69 -4.22 -1.43 9.94
CA ALA A 69 -5.44 -0.97 9.30
C ALA A 69 -5.93 -2.03 8.31
N LYS A 70 -7.22 -2.35 8.36
CA LYS A 70 -7.87 -3.34 7.52
C LYS A 70 -8.60 -2.65 6.37
N HIS A 71 -8.21 -3.00 5.14
CA HIS A 71 -8.87 -2.54 3.92
C HIS A 71 -9.60 -3.70 3.26
N ARG A 72 -10.88 -3.54 3.04
CA ARG A 72 -11.76 -4.57 2.52
C ARG A 72 -11.66 -4.71 1.00
N THR A 73 -12.07 -5.86 0.49
CA THR A 73 -12.32 -6.05 -0.93
C THR A 73 -13.54 -5.22 -1.35
N ILE A 74 -13.37 -4.33 -2.32
CA ILE A 74 -14.46 -3.49 -2.83
C ILE A 74 -15.02 -4.13 -4.09
N PRO A 75 -16.29 -4.58 -4.09
CA PRO A 75 -16.92 -5.16 -5.28
C PRO A 75 -16.94 -4.15 -6.45
N GLY A 76 -16.50 -4.62 -7.62
CA GLY A 76 -16.43 -3.78 -8.83
C GLY A 76 -15.19 -2.90 -8.94
N TYR A 77 -14.22 -3.01 -8.04
CA TYR A 77 -12.92 -2.34 -8.19
C TYR A 77 -12.15 -2.95 -9.41
N PRO A 78 -11.51 -2.15 -10.28
CA PRO A 78 -11.36 -0.68 -10.24
C PRO A 78 -12.40 0.09 -11.09
N THR A 79 -13.44 -0.53 -11.61
CA THR A 79 -14.32 0.02 -12.64
C THR A 79 -15.55 0.76 -12.09
N ASN A 80 -16.11 0.31 -10.97
CA ASN A 80 -17.27 0.93 -10.34
C ASN A 80 -16.87 2.13 -9.46
N VAL A 81 -16.51 3.25 -10.10
CA VAL A 81 -15.99 4.44 -9.43
C VAL A 81 -16.98 4.99 -8.40
N SER A 82 -18.27 5.04 -8.71
CA SER A 82 -19.30 5.56 -7.80
C SER A 82 -19.33 4.80 -6.47
N ARG A 83 -19.19 3.47 -6.51
CA ARG A 83 -19.12 2.65 -5.32
C ARG A 83 -17.78 2.79 -4.60
N ILE A 84 -16.69 2.82 -5.37
CA ILE A 84 -15.33 2.90 -4.81
C ILE A 84 -15.17 4.16 -3.95
N VAL A 85 -15.61 5.32 -4.44
CA VAL A 85 -15.52 6.61 -3.74
C VAL A 85 -16.77 6.92 -2.90
N SER A 86 -17.32 5.94 -2.24
CA SER A 86 -18.48 6.06 -1.35
C SER A 86 -18.20 5.46 0.04
N ASP A 87 -19.16 5.65 0.95
CA ASP A 87 -19.09 5.05 2.29
C ASP A 87 -19.17 3.52 2.25
N GLU A 88 -19.73 2.93 1.18
CA GLU A 88 -19.77 1.49 0.93
C GLU A 88 -18.51 0.95 0.22
N GLY A 89 -17.62 1.84 -0.20
CA GLY A 89 -16.34 1.53 -0.82
C GLY A 89 -15.18 1.87 0.11
N PHE A 90 -14.46 2.95 -0.21
CA PHE A 90 -13.33 3.41 0.62
C PHE A 90 -13.76 3.77 2.04
N GLY A 91 -15.02 4.15 2.27
CA GLY A 91 -15.53 4.45 3.59
C GLY A 91 -15.51 3.27 4.58
N LEU A 92 -15.49 2.03 4.08
CA LEU A 92 -15.37 0.83 4.90
C LEU A 92 -13.93 0.49 5.29
N ASN A 93 -12.95 1.12 4.67
CA ASN A 93 -11.55 0.93 5.01
C ASN A 93 -11.19 1.71 6.26
N GLU A 94 -10.35 1.14 7.09
CA GLU A 94 -9.86 1.82 8.28
C GLU A 94 -8.88 2.93 7.90
N TYR A 95 -8.99 4.06 8.57
CA TYR A 95 -8.13 5.21 8.39
C TYR A 95 -6.75 4.98 9.02
N VAL A 96 -5.70 5.39 8.33
CA VAL A 96 -4.34 5.37 8.88
C VAL A 96 -4.00 6.76 9.43
N GLU A 97 -3.87 6.87 10.74
CA GLU A 97 -3.42 8.12 11.37
C GLU A 97 -1.93 8.34 11.10
N THR A 98 -1.62 9.37 10.33
CA THR A 98 -0.25 9.73 9.98
C THR A 98 0.25 10.87 10.85
N GLU A 99 1.53 10.82 11.22
CA GLU A 99 2.18 11.82 12.09
C GLU A 99 3.09 12.77 11.30
N ARG A 100 3.21 12.57 9.99
CA ARG A 100 4.10 13.33 9.12
C ARG A 100 3.39 13.74 7.84
N ASP A 101 3.80 14.89 7.29
CA ASP A 101 3.22 15.43 6.04
C ASP A 101 3.56 14.55 4.83
N VAL A 102 4.71 13.88 4.85
CA VAL A 102 5.14 12.97 3.80
C VAL A 102 5.17 11.54 4.34
N VAL A 103 4.38 10.68 3.71
CA VAL A 103 4.25 9.27 4.08
C VAL A 103 4.59 8.40 2.87
N VAL A 104 5.57 7.51 3.04
CA VAL A 104 5.94 6.55 2.00
C VAL A 104 5.19 5.25 2.21
N LEU A 105 4.43 4.82 1.22
CA LEU A 105 3.77 3.52 1.20
C LEU A 105 4.56 2.52 0.35
N THR A 106 5.03 1.47 0.98
CA THR A 106 5.75 0.36 0.34
C THR A 106 5.08 -0.99 0.60
N ALA A 107 5.59 -2.05 -0.02
CA ALA A 107 5.07 -3.41 0.14
C ALA A 107 6.10 -4.44 -0.31
N PRO A 108 5.97 -5.72 0.07
CA PRO A 108 6.82 -6.81 -0.38
C PRO A 108 6.89 -6.97 -1.90
N GLY A 109 5.80 -6.63 -2.60
CA GLY A 109 5.77 -6.76 -4.06
C GLY A 109 4.54 -6.13 -4.73
N PRO A 110 4.35 -6.39 -6.02
CA PRO A 110 3.19 -5.93 -6.78
C PRO A 110 1.91 -6.61 -6.29
N GLY A 111 0.76 -5.95 -6.52
CA GLY A 111 -0.55 -6.47 -6.14
C GLY A 111 -0.90 -6.33 -4.65
N SER A 112 -0.05 -5.69 -3.84
CA SER A 112 -0.28 -5.49 -2.40
C SER A 112 -1.30 -4.40 -2.05
N GLY A 113 -1.93 -3.76 -3.04
CA GLY A 113 -2.97 -2.76 -2.82
C GLY A 113 -2.47 -1.33 -2.54
N LYS A 114 -1.19 -1.02 -2.78
CA LYS A 114 -0.60 0.30 -2.51
C LYS A 114 -1.42 1.47 -3.06
N LEU A 115 -1.80 1.41 -4.34
CA LEU A 115 -2.58 2.49 -4.96
C LEU A 115 -3.95 2.66 -4.31
N ALA A 116 -4.68 1.57 -4.10
CA ALA A 116 -5.98 1.61 -3.45
C ALA A 116 -5.89 2.14 -2.01
N THR A 117 -4.80 1.82 -1.29
CA THR A 117 -4.54 2.36 0.05
C THR A 117 -4.34 3.88 0.01
N CYS A 118 -3.53 4.40 -0.93
CA CYS A 118 -3.36 5.85 -1.07
C CYS A 118 -4.68 6.55 -1.40
N LEU A 119 -5.45 6.02 -2.34
CA LEU A 119 -6.74 6.60 -2.73
C LEU A 119 -7.77 6.55 -1.60
N SER A 120 -7.80 5.46 -0.84
CA SER A 120 -8.63 5.32 0.34
C SER A 120 -8.25 6.35 1.42
N GLN A 121 -6.95 6.56 1.64
CA GLN A 121 -6.47 7.57 2.59
C GLN A 121 -6.92 8.97 2.17
N ILE A 122 -6.76 9.35 0.89
CA ILE A 122 -7.22 10.64 0.35
C ILE A 122 -8.74 10.81 0.51
N TYR A 123 -9.53 9.75 0.27
CA TYR A 123 -10.96 9.78 0.49
C TYR A 123 -11.32 10.12 1.95
N HIS A 124 -10.66 9.49 2.89
CA HIS A 124 -10.87 9.76 4.32
C HIS A 124 -10.37 11.14 4.74
N ASP A 125 -9.23 11.59 4.23
CA ASP A 125 -8.69 12.92 4.47
C ASP A 125 -9.65 14.00 3.96
N PHE A 126 -10.15 13.83 2.74
CA PHE A 126 -11.15 14.74 2.15
C PHE A 126 -12.40 14.86 3.05
N LYS A 127 -12.95 13.74 3.53
CA LYS A 127 -14.09 13.74 4.46
C LYS A 127 -13.80 14.44 5.80
N ARG A 128 -12.53 14.53 6.18
CA ARG A 128 -12.04 15.23 7.37
C ARG A 128 -11.66 16.68 7.12
N GLY A 129 -11.78 17.16 5.88
CA GLY A 129 -11.36 18.51 5.49
C GLY A 129 -9.83 18.65 5.39
N ILE A 130 -9.10 17.56 5.29
CA ILE A 130 -7.64 17.54 5.13
C ILE A 130 -7.33 17.48 3.64
N GLN A 131 -6.51 18.41 3.16
CA GLN A 131 -6.05 18.42 1.78
C GLN A 131 -4.82 17.50 1.66
N SER A 132 -4.98 16.39 0.99
CA SER A 132 -3.90 15.42 0.73
C SER A 132 -3.84 15.05 -0.75
N GLY A 133 -2.75 14.43 -1.13
CA GLY A 133 -2.51 13.95 -2.48
C GLY A 133 -1.57 12.76 -2.49
N TYR A 134 -1.33 12.16 -3.65
CA TYR A 134 -0.34 11.11 -3.77
C TYR A 134 0.49 11.26 -5.05
N ALA A 135 1.69 10.70 -5.00
CA ALA A 135 2.52 10.48 -6.17
C ALA A 135 2.91 9.00 -6.22
N LYS A 136 2.83 8.39 -7.38
CA LYS A 136 3.34 7.05 -7.62
C LYS A 136 4.77 7.15 -8.12
N PHE A 137 5.69 6.52 -7.40
CA PHE A 137 7.09 6.45 -7.79
C PHE A 137 7.42 5.01 -8.18
N GLU A 138 7.70 4.80 -9.46
CA GLU A 138 8.20 3.53 -10.00
C GLU A 138 9.39 3.83 -10.90
N THR A 139 10.55 3.27 -10.57
CA THR A 139 11.74 3.34 -11.40
C THR A 139 12.15 1.93 -11.79
N PHE A 140 11.83 1.55 -13.01
CA PHE A 140 12.35 0.33 -13.62
C PHE A 140 13.07 0.72 -14.92
N PRO A 141 14.32 1.18 -14.86
CA PRO A 141 15.06 1.48 -16.07
C PRO A 141 15.18 0.21 -16.90
N ILE A 142 15.09 0.36 -18.21
CA ILE A 142 15.37 -0.75 -19.13
C ILE A 142 16.88 -1.03 -19.04
N TRP A 143 17.24 -2.17 -18.49
CA TRP A 143 18.60 -2.53 -18.08
C TRP A 143 19.65 -2.43 -19.21
N ASN A 144 19.22 -2.58 -20.47
CA ASN A 144 20.11 -2.53 -21.63
C ASN A 144 20.23 -1.14 -22.27
N LEU A 145 19.64 -0.11 -21.64
CA LEU A 145 19.66 1.26 -22.12
C LEU A 145 20.26 2.19 -21.05
N PRO A 146 20.99 3.24 -21.46
CA PRO A 146 21.42 4.29 -20.51
C PRO A 146 20.23 4.89 -19.76
N LEU A 147 20.43 5.31 -18.51
CA LEU A 147 19.36 5.91 -17.70
C LEU A 147 18.75 7.14 -18.37
N GLU A 148 19.58 7.95 -19.03
CA GLU A 148 19.16 9.15 -19.76
C GLU A 148 18.59 8.86 -21.17
N HIS A 149 18.46 7.58 -21.55
CA HIS A 149 17.88 7.24 -22.84
C HIS A 149 16.43 7.70 -22.91
N PRO A 150 15.96 8.30 -24.04
CA PRO A 150 14.59 8.81 -24.17
C PRO A 150 13.49 7.81 -23.78
N VAL A 151 13.70 6.52 -24.01
CA VAL A 151 12.75 5.45 -23.61
C VAL A 151 12.68 5.31 -22.09
N ASN A 152 13.80 5.38 -21.37
CA ASN A 152 13.81 5.34 -19.91
C ASN A 152 13.17 6.61 -19.31
N LEU A 153 13.46 7.78 -19.88
CA LEU A 153 12.86 9.04 -19.48
C LEU A 153 11.33 9.06 -19.73
N ALA A 154 10.87 8.54 -20.86
CA ALA A 154 9.46 8.40 -21.17
C ALA A 154 8.76 7.42 -20.22
N TYR A 155 9.41 6.30 -19.89
CA TYR A 155 8.89 5.34 -18.93
C TYR A 155 8.78 5.95 -17.53
N GLU A 156 9.80 6.63 -17.07
CA GLU A 156 9.80 7.34 -15.78
C GLU A 156 8.69 8.38 -15.70
N SER A 157 8.53 9.22 -16.73
CA SER A 157 7.47 10.23 -16.78
C SER A 157 6.07 9.64 -16.83
N ALA A 158 5.90 8.46 -17.44
CA ALA A 158 4.61 7.75 -17.51
C ALA A 158 4.26 7.03 -16.19
N THR A 159 5.26 6.69 -15.36
CA THR A 159 5.04 5.97 -14.10
C THR A 159 4.86 6.90 -12.89
N VAL A 160 5.23 8.17 -13.00
CA VAL A 160 4.97 9.20 -11.98
C VAL A 160 3.62 9.86 -12.26
N SER A 161 2.58 9.44 -11.55
CA SER A 161 1.25 10.06 -11.64
C SER A 161 1.05 11.03 -10.47
N TYR A 162 0.89 12.31 -10.79
CA TYR A 162 0.48 13.33 -9.84
C TYR A 162 -1.03 13.53 -9.96
N THR A 163 -1.76 13.27 -8.90
CA THR A 163 -3.17 13.62 -8.81
C THR A 163 -3.34 14.75 -7.81
N HIS A 164 -3.65 15.94 -8.31
CA HIS A 164 -4.18 17.00 -7.48
C HIS A 164 -5.71 16.92 -7.56
N LEU A 165 -6.33 16.49 -6.48
CA LEU A 165 -7.75 16.73 -6.27
C LEU A 165 -7.90 18.22 -5.93
N ARG A 166 -8.27 19.02 -6.93
CA ARG A 166 -8.77 20.37 -6.67
C ARG A 166 -10.19 20.22 -6.12
N ALA A 167 -10.40 20.74 -4.91
CA ALA A 167 -11.71 20.96 -4.35
C ALA A 167 -12.51 21.98 -5.19
#